data_9b5bf65d14a317f1e374c73cc4a5f898
#
_entry.id   9b5bf65d14a317f1e374c73cc4a5f898
#
_cell.length_a   1.000
_cell.length_b   1.000
_cell.length_c   1.000
_cell.angle_alpha   90.00
_cell.angle_beta   90.00
_cell.angle_gamma   90.00
#
_symmetry.space_group_name_H-M   'P 1'
#
loop_
_entity.id
_entity.type
_entity.pdbx_description
1 polymer ?
#
loop_
_entity_poly.entity_id
_entity_poly.type
_entity_poly.pdbx_seq_one_letter_code
_entity_poly.pdbx_strand_id
1 'polypeptide(L)'
;EGIENEAPQSKRHKLVNPYYFCGTSYGEENAEFWDEVYEYINNHYDLDKVKKVYLSSDGGSWIKSGMKRIAGITYVLDEFHLEKYLIKLTSHMKDSKEDALDELRAAIRSKTKQDFEEIVDRLEDCLVDETGLKRIATGREYILSNWTAAKLRLRHQNRVKGSSTEGHVSHVLSNRMSSRPMGWSITGATKMAKLRAYELNGGDMLELVRYQKRDLQKAAGAEYDVLSSAQMIQSEKN
;
A
#
# COMPACT_ATOMS: atom_id res chain seq x y z
N GLU A 1 -2.83 -15.56 2.71
CA GLU A 1 -4.18 -16.00 2.34
C GLU A 1 -5.15 -15.97 3.53
N GLY A 2 -4.83 -15.22 4.53
CA GLY A 2 -5.64 -15.05 5.73
C GLY A 2 -5.09 -13.95 6.62
N ILE A 3 -5.75 -13.77 7.75
CA ILE A 3 -5.32 -12.86 8.80
C ILE A 3 -5.34 -13.64 10.11
N GLU A 4 -4.22 -13.65 10.81
CA GLU A 4 -4.09 -14.28 12.11
C GLU A 4 -3.52 -13.30 13.15
N ASN A 5 -3.64 -13.61 14.42
CA ASN A 5 -2.99 -12.83 15.46
C ASN A 5 -1.46 -13.03 15.38
N GLU A 6 -0.70 -11.97 15.57
CA GLU A 6 0.78 -12.02 15.57
C GLU A 6 1.31 -12.98 16.64
N ALA A 7 0.61 -13.07 17.77
CA ALA A 7 0.82 -14.05 18.85
C ALA A 7 -0.53 -14.37 19.51
N PRO A 8 -0.65 -15.50 20.24
CA PRO A 8 -1.94 -15.96 20.81
C PRO A 8 -2.71 -14.94 21.64
N GLN A 9 -2.02 -14.02 22.31
CA GLN A 9 -2.62 -12.96 23.14
C GLN A 9 -2.49 -11.56 22.51
N SER A 10 -1.92 -11.45 21.31
CA SER A 10 -1.74 -10.16 20.63
C SER A 10 -3.05 -9.69 20.04
N LYS A 11 -3.33 -8.40 20.21
CA LYS A 11 -4.38 -7.70 19.45
C LYS A 11 -3.93 -7.33 18.05
N ARG A 12 -2.64 -7.46 17.74
CA ARG A 12 -2.09 -7.20 16.41
C ARG A 12 -2.35 -8.38 15.49
N HIS A 13 -2.64 -8.06 14.26
CA HIS A 13 -2.92 -9.03 13.21
C HIS A 13 -1.81 -8.99 12.18
N LYS A 14 -1.46 -10.14 11.61
CA LYS A 14 -0.57 -10.27 10.48
C LYS A 14 -1.27 -10.96 9.31
N LEU A 15 -0.85 -10.64 8.10
CA LEU A 15 -1.29 -11.36 6.91
C LEU A 15 -0.59 -12.72 6.84
N VAL A 16 -1.33 -13.74 6.46
CA VAL A 16 -0.82 -15.08 6.18
C VAL A 16 -0.56 -15.18 4.68
N ASN A 17 0.67 -15.52 4.30
CA ASN A 17 1.11 -15.66 2.91
C ASN A 17 0.72 -14.44 2.04
N PRO A 18 1.17 -13.23 2.38
CA PRO A 18 0.90 -12.06 1.54
C PRO A 18 1.56 -12.22 0.18
N TYR A 19 0.89 -11.79 -0.89
CA TYR A 19 1.48 -11.67 -2.21
C TYR A 19 1.73 -10.21 -2.54
N TYR A 20 2.91 -9.91 -3.08
CA TYR A 20 3.38 -8.56 -3.32
C TYR A 20 3.38 -8.25 -4.81
N PHE A 21 2.71 -7.18 -5.18
CA PHE A 21 2.78 -6.57 -6.51
C PHE A 21 3.67 -5.34 -6.46
N CYS A 22 4.39 -5.10 -7.54
CA CYS A 22 5.24 -3.93 -7.68
C CYS A 22 5.18 -3.39 -9.10
N GLY A 23 4.78 -2.14 -9.24
CA GLY A 23 4.67 -1.45 -10.51
C GLY A 23 4.91 0.05 -10.37
N THR A 24 4.87 0.76 -11.48
CA THR A 24 4.88 2.23 -11.49
C THR A 24 3.46 2.78 -11.46
N SER A 25 3.28 3.96 -10.89
CA SER A 25 1.97 4.59 -10.73
C SER A 25 1.59 5.52 -11.88
N TYR A 26 2.27 5.44 -13.03
CA TYR A 26 2.13 6.40 -14.13
C TYR A 26 1.66 5.71 -15.43
N GLY A 27 0.80 6.42 -16.17
CA GLY A 27 0.43 6.10 -17.54
C GLY A 27 -0.12 4.68 -17.75
N GLU A 28 0.26 4.07 -18.85
CA GLU A 28 -0.15 2.71 -19.23
C GLU A 28 0.36 1.64 -18.26
N GLU A 29 1.55 1.81 -17.69
CA GLU A 29 2.11 0.87 -16.71
C GLU A 29 1.25 0.73 -15.45
N ASN A 30 0.51 1.77 -15.08
CA ASN A 30 -0.46 1.67 -13.99
C ASN A 30 -1.64 0.77 -14.37
N ALA A 31 -2.05 0.79 -15.64
CA ALA A 31 -3.09 -0.10 -16.13
C ALA A 31 -2.64 -1.56 -16.12
N GLU A 32 -1.44 -1.84 -16.62
CA GLU A 32 -0.84 -3.18 -16.61
C GLU A 32 -0.69 -3.72 -15.18
N PHE A 33 -0.26 -2.88 -14.26
CA PHE A 33 -0.18 -3.24 -12.83
C PHE A 33 -1.52 -3.73 -12.27
N TRP A 34 -2.62 -3.05 -12.60
CA TRP A 34 -3.94 -3.45 -12.12
C TRP A 34 -4.52 -4.65 -12.87
N ASP A 35 -4.13 -4.87 -14.11
CA ASP A 35 -4.47 -6.08 -14.85
C ASP A 35 -3.74 -7.30 -14.24
N GLU A 36 -2.47 -7.17 -13.85
CA GLU A 36 -1.73 -8.20 -13.13
C GLU A 36 -2.41 -8.56 -11.80
N VAL A 37 -2.85 -7.55 -11.04
CA VAL A 37 -3.60 -7.77 -9.79
C VAL A 37 -4.91 -8.52 -10.06
N TYR A 38 -5.64 -8.15 -11.11
CA TYR A 38 -6.89 -8.80 -11.48
C TYR A 38 -6.66 -10.26 -11.91
N GLU A 39 -5.67 -10.51 -12.75
CA GLU A 39 -5.30 -11.87 -13.18
C GLU A 39 -4.92 -12.75 -12.00
N TYR A 40 -4.15 -12.23 -11.04
CA TYR A 40 -3.83 -12.96 -9.83
C TYR A 40 -5.09 -13.34 -9.05
N ILE A 41 -6.01 -12.40 -8.84
CA ILE A 41 -7.27 -12.66 -8.13
C ILE A 41 -8.06 -13.74 -8.87
N ASN A 42 -8.19 -13.62 -10.20
CA ASN A 42 -8.95 -14.56 -11.03
C ASN A 42 -8.34 -15.98 -11.03
N ASN A 43 -7.02 -16.08 -10.97
CA ASN A 43 -6.32 -17.38 -11.03
C ASN A 43 -6.24 -18.07 -9.66
N HIS A 44 -6.33 -17.33 -8.54
CA HIS A 44 -6.12 -17.87 -7.20
C HIS A 44 -7.42 -17.98 -6.39
N TYR A 45 -8.48 -17.31 -6.79
CA TYR A 45 -9.75 -17.30 -6.06
C TYR A 45 -10.91 -17.67 -6.97
N ASP A 46 -11.83 -18.45 -6.44
CA ASP A 46 -13.12 -18.75 -7.07
C ASP A 46 -14.01 -17.50 -6.97
N LEU A 47 -14.09 -16.73 -8.04
CA LEU A 47 -14.80 -15.44 -8.06
C LEU A 47 -16.29 -15.58 -7.75
N ASP A 48 -16.91 -16.76 -8.04
CA ASP A 48 -18.31 -17.02 -7.71
C ASP A 48 -18.53 -17.11 -6.20
N LYS A 49 -17.49 -17.46 -5.45
CA LYS A 49 -17.51 -17.54 -3.97
C LYS A 49 -17.00 -16.28 -3.29
N VAL A 50 -16.33 -15.39 -4.00
CA VAL A 50 -15.84 -14.12 -3.45
C VAL A 50 -17.00 -13.19 -3.17
N LYS A 51 -17.31 -12.99 -1.90
CA LYS A 51 -18.41 -12.11 -1.48
C LYS A 51 -18.09 -10.63 -1.62
N LYS A 52 -16.85 -10.24 -1.40
CA LYS A 52 -16.44 -8.84 -1.38
C LYS A 52 -14.91 -8.69 -1.52
N VAL A 53 -14.49 -7.77 -2.36
CA VAL A 53 -13.10 -7.34 -2.46
C VAL A 53 -12.98 -5.94 -1.85
N TYR A 54 -12.11 -5.79 -0.86
CA TYR A 54 -11.78 -4.49 -0.27
C TYR A 54 -10.41 -4.03 -0.74
N LEU A 55 -10.36 -2.80 -1.20
CA LEU A 55 -9.11 -2.10 -1.54
C LEU A 55 -8.86 -1.03 -0.48
N SER A 56 -7.83 -1.23 0.34
CA SER A 56 -7.42 -0.27 1.37
C SER A 56 -6.23 0.54 0.87
N SER A 57 -6.29 1.87 0.95
CA SER A 57 -5.19 2.75 0.59
C SER A 57 -5.26 4.13 1.25
N ASP A 58 -4.20 4.90 1.04
CA ASP A 58 -4.00 6.28 1.51
C ASP A 58 -4.78 7.36 0.73
N GLY A 59 -5.53 7.01 -0.30
CA GLY A 59 -6.28 7.96 -1.12
C GLY A 59 -5.60 8.39 -2.41
N GLY A 60 -4.47 7.80 -2.78
CA GLY A 60 -3.75 8.11 -4.00
C GLY A 60 -4.59 7.98 -5.27
N SER A 61 -4.43 8.92 -6.20
CA SER A 61 -5.21 8.96 -7.45
C SER A 61 -4.98 7.73 -8.34
N TRP A 62 -3.77 7.20 -8.36
CA TRP A 62 -3.38 6.03 -9.13
C TRP A 62 -4.12 4.76 -8.66
N ILE A 63 -4.44 4.68 -7.37
CA ILE A 63 -5.24 3.58 -6.81
C ILE A 63 -6.69 3.70 -7.24
N LYS A 64 -7.24 4.92 -7.26
CA LYS A 64 -8.61 5.16 -7.73
C LYS A 64 -8.80 4.79 -9.21
N SER A 65 -7.77 4.91 -10.04
CA SER A 65 -7.81 4.46 -11.44
C SER A 65 -7.90 2.94 -11.55
N GLY A 66 -7.23 2.20 -10.67
CA GLY A 66 -7.30 0.73 -10.63
C GLY A 66 -8.65 0.16 -10.26
N MET A 67 -9.44 0.89 -9.47
CA MET A 67 -10.80 0.47 -9.12
C MET A 67 -11.70 0.21 -10.33
N LYS A 68 -11.44 0.90 -11.44
CA LYS A 68 -12.22 0.74 -12.67
C LYS A 68 -11.94 -0.59 -13.41
N ARG A 69 -10.81 -1.25 -13.09
CA ARG A 69 -10.37 -2.47 -13.75
C ARG A 69 -10.83 -3.74 -13.04
N ILE A 70 -11.15 -3.66 -11.76
CA ILE A 70 -11.60 -4.81 -10.97
C ILE A 70 -13.04 -4.58 -10.53
N ALA A 71 -13.98 -5.33 -11.10
CA ALA A 71 -15.38 -5.21 -10.77
C ALA A 71 -15.67 -5.59 -9.31
N GLY A 72 -16.61 -4.90 -8.67
CA GLY A 72 -17.07 -5.23 -7.32
C GLY A 72 -16.15 -4.80 -6.18
N ILE A 73 -15.05 -4.09 -6.45
CA ILE A 73 -14.17 -3.52 -5.42
C ILE A 73 -14.93 -2.51 -4.56
N THR A 74 -14.70 -2.61 -3.26
CA THR A 74 -15.07 -1.59 -2.29
C THR A 74 -13.81 -0.91 -1.77
N TYR A 75 -13.63 0.34 -2.17
CA TYR A 75 -12.53 1.16 -1.69
C TYR A 75 -12.78 1.65 -0.28
N VAL A 76 -11.81 1.46 0.59
CA VAL A 76 -11.81 1.95 1.98
C VAL A 76 -10.51 2.71 2.25
N LEU A 77 -10.62 3.77 3.04
CA LEU A 77 -9.43 4.50 3.45
C LEU A 77 -8.60 3.67 4.42
N ASP A 78 -7.29 3.74 4.30
CA ASP A 78 -6.38 3.11 5.24
C ASP A 78 -6.57 3.68 6.65
N GLU A 79 -6.56 2.80 7.66
CA GLU A 79 -6.81 3.18 9.05
C GLU A 79 -5.76 4.11 9.61
N PHE A 80 -4.49 3.83 9.31
CA PHE A 80 -3.39 4.67 9.76
C PHE A 80 -3.52 6.11 9.23
N HIS A 81 -3.84 6.25 7.94
CA HIS A 81 -4.01 7.57 7.34
C HIS A 81 -5.29 8.28 7.84
N LEU A 82 -6.39 7.55 7.99
CA LEU A 82 -7.60 8.12 8.57
C LEU A 82 -7.32 8.70 9.97
N GLU A 83 -6.75 7.89 10.86
CA GLU A 83 -6.44 8.32 12.24
C GLU A 83 -5.40 9.45 12.27
N LYS A 84 -4.36 9.38 11.44
CA LYS A 84 -3.36 10.44 11.30
C LYS A 84 -3.99 11.81 10.99
N TYR A 85 -4.96 11.85 10.09
CA TYR A 85 -5.61 13.10 9.73
C TYR A 85 -6.68 13.54 10.73
N LEU A 86 -7.36 12.63 11.41
CA LEU A 86 -8.23 12.95 12.55
C LEU A 86 -7.41 13.54 13.72
N ILE A 87 -6.25 12.97 14.00
CA ILE A 87 -5.32 13.52 15.01
C ILE A 87 -4.84 14.93 14.64
N LYS A 88 -4.61 15.22 13.36
CA LYS A 88 -4.29 16.59 12.92
C LYS A 88 -5.39 17.59 13.26
N LEU A 89 -6.67 17.20 13.14
CA LEU A 89 -7.82 18.04 13.47
C LEU A 89 -7.96 18.31 14.97
N THR A 90 -7.48 17.38 15.82
CA THR A 90 -7.69 17.42 17.27
C THR A 90 -6.42 17.68 18.08
N SER A 91 -5.27 17.88 17.43
CA SER A 91 -3.95 17.94 18.09
C SER A 91 -3.80 19.05 19.13
N HIS A 92 -4.64 20.10 19.07
CA HIS A 92 -4.63 21.25 19.97
C HIS A 92 -5.61 21.10 21.17
N MET A 93 -6.50 20.09 21.15
CA MET A 93 -7.61 19.94 22.09
C MET A 93 -7.22 19.41 23.48
N LYS A 94 -5.94 19.17 23.73
CA LYS A 94 -5.44 18.70 25.05
C LYS A 94 -6.33 17.60 25.67
N ASP A 95 -6.98 17.91 26.77
CA ASP A 95 -7.79 16.98 27.56
C ASP A 95 -9.07 16.52 26.84
N SER A 96 -9.63 17.34 25.94
CA SER A 96 -10.85 17.03 25.16
C SER A 96 -10.54 16.32 23.84
N LYS A 97 -9.30 15.92 23.61
CA LYS A 97 -8.87 15.34 22.32
C LYS A 97 -9.62 14.05 21.96
N GLU A 98 -9.77 13.14 22.92
CA GLU A 98 -10.43 11.85 22.69
C GLU A 98 -11.92 12.04 22.39
N ASP A 99 -12.60 12.93 23.13
CA ASP A 99 -14.00 13.25 22.89
C ASP A 99 -14.20 13.85 21.47
N ALA A 100 -13.31 14.76 21.06
CA ALA A 100 -13.34 15.36 19.72
C ALA A 100 -13.07 14.32 18.63
N LEU A 101 -12.14 13.37 18.84
CA LEU A 101 -11.88 12.26 17.93
C LEU A 101 -13.12 11.37 17.78
N ASP A 102 -13.78 11.03 18.87
CA ASP A 102 -14.97 10.18 18.85
C ASP A 102 -16.14 10.88 18.17
N GLU A 103 -16.31 12.19 18.38
CA GLU A 103 -17.31 12.99 17.69
C GLU A 103 -17.07 13.02 16.17
N LEU A 104 -15.83 13.25 15.74
CA LEU A 104 -15.44 13.21 14.33
C LEU A 104 -15.66 11.84 13.69
N ARG A 105 -15.26 10.74 14.38
CA ARG A 105 -15.50 9.37 13.90
C ARG A 105 -17.00 9.08 13.78
N ALA A 106 -17.80 9.49 14.75
CA ALA A 106 -19.24 9.33 14.72
C ALA A 106 -19.88 10.11 13.56
N ALA A 107 -19.44 11.33 13.31
CA ALA A 107 -19.90 12.16 12.19
C ALA A 107 -19.58 11.50 10.84
N ILE A 108 -18.35 11.06 10.62
CA ILE A 108 -17.95 10.39 9.39
C ILE A 108 -18.73 9.08 9.20
N ARG A 109 -18.90 8.28 10.26
CA ARG A 109 -19.60 7.00 10.19
C ARG A 109 -21.08 7.14 9.82
N SER A 110 -21.77 8.08 10.41
CA SER A 110 -23.24 8.08 10.47
C SER A 110 -23.91 9.33 9.92
N LYS A 111 -23.19 10.45 9.86
CA LYS A 111 -23.76 11.76 9.51
C LYS A 111 -23.38 12.20 8.09
N THR A 112 -23.54 13.49 7.80
CA THR A 112 -23.24 14.15 6.52
C THR A 112 -21.87 14.81 6.53
N LYS A 113 -21.41 15.27 5.36
CA LYS A 113 -20.21 16.11 5.26
C LYS A 113 -20.39 17.42 6.01
N GLN A 114 -21.59 18.00 5.95
CA GLN A 114 -21.90 19.26 6.61
C GLN A 114 -21.77 19.13 8.15
N ASP A 115 -22.32 18.07 8.75
CA ASP A 115 -22.17 17.83 10.19
C ASP A 115 -20.69 17.68 10.59
N PHE A 116 -19.87 17.06 9.73
CA PHE A 116 -18.43 16.95 9.96
C PHE A 116 -17.75 18.33 9.87
N GLU A 117 -18.09 19.14 8.88
CA GLU A 117 -17.53 20.49 8.70
C GLU A 117 -17.90 21.38 9.88
N GLU A 118 -19.14 21.34 10.39
CA GLU A 118 -19.57 22.09 11.58
C GLU A 118 -18.75 21.71 12.84
N ILE A 119 -18.37 20.44 12.97
CA ILE A 119 -17.48 20.00 14.06
C ILE A 119 -16.08 20.58 13.85
N VAL A 120 -15.56 20.50 12.63
CA VAL A 120 -14.21 21.02 12.31
C VAL A 120 -14.14 22.53 12.50
N ASP A 121 -15.18 23.27 12.12
CA ASP A 121 -15.26 24.73 12.33
C ASP A 121 -15.18 25.07 13.82
N ARG A 122 -15.91 24.36 14.69
CA ARG A 122 -15.80 24.53 16.15
C ARG A 122 -14.41 24.24 16.71
N LEU A 123 -13.71 23.25 16.13
CA LEU A 123 -12.33 22.93 16.51
C LEU A 123 -11.37 24.03 16.02
N GLU A 124 -11.61 24.60 14.86
CA GLU A 124 -10.82 25.69 14.28
C GLU A 124 -10.95 26.98 15.09
N ASP A 125 -12.15 27.29 15.59
CA ASP A 125 -12.42 28.48 16.45
C ASP A 125 -11.60 28.47 17.76
N CYS A 126 -11.11 27.31 18.19
CA CYS A 126 -10.23 27.15 19.35
C CYS A 126 -8.76 27.48 19.05
N LEU A 127 -8.40 27.80 17.81
CA LEU A 127 -7.03 28.06 17.37
C LEU A 127 -6.79 29.53 17.07
N VAL A 128 -5.58 29.98 17.43
CA VAL A 128 -5.10 31.32 17.12
C VAL A 128 -3.85 31.31 16.24
N ASP A 129 -3.12 30.19 16.25
CA ASP A 129 -1.86 30.08 15.53
C ASP A 129 -2.02 29.59 14.08
N GLU A 130 -1.28 30.21 13.16
CA GLU A 130 -1.34 29.91 11.73
C GLU A 130 -0.95 28.45 11.39
N THR A 131 -0.05 27.86 12.18
CA THR A 131 0.41 26.48 11.97
C THR A 131 -0.71 25.49 12.30
N GLY A 132 -1.47 25.75 13.36
CA GLY A 132 -2.64 24.96 13.74
C GLY A 132 -3.74 25.04 12.68
N LEU A 133 -4.04 26.24 12.21
CA LEU A 133 -5.02 26.47 11.13
C LEU A 133 -4.64 25.71 9.86
N LYS A 134 -3.38 25.73 9.43
CA LYS A 134 -2.90 24.95 8.28
C LYS A 134 -3.04 23.43 8.49
N ARG A 135 -2.83 22.94 9.72
CA ARG A 135 -3.04 21.52 10.04
C ARG A 135 -4.51 21.13 9.93
N ILE A 136 -5.42 21.94 10.46
CA ILE A 136 -6.85 21.69 10.35
C ILE A 136 -7.29 21.73 8.89
N ALA A 137 -6.92 22.74 8.12
CA ALA A 137 -7.24 22.84 6.70
C ALA A 137 -6.79 21.58 5.92
N THR A 138 -5.54 21.12 6.16
CA THR A 138 -5.01 19.90 5.54
C THR A 138 -5.80 18.66 5.95
N GLY A 139 -6.18 18.53 7.23
CA GLY A 139 -6.97 17.41 7.74
C GLY A 139 -8.38 17.40 7.15
N ARG A 140 -9.04 18.55 7.14
CA ARG A 140 -10.37 18.77 6.55
C ARG A 140 -10.40 18.36 5.08
N GLU A 141 -9.51 18.93 4.27
CA GLU A 141 -9.41 18.63 2.83
C GLU A 141 -9.20 17.15 2.56
N TYR A 142 -8.29 16.53 3.28
CA TYR A 142 -8.00 15.09 3.11
C TYR A 142 -9.21 14.20 3.42
N ILE A 143 -9.90 14.44 4.53
CA ILE A 143 -11.08 13.65 4.91
C ILE A 143 -12.23 13.88 3.93
N LEU A 144 -12.49 15.13 3.54
CA LEU A 144 -13.58 15.45 2.59
C LEU A 144 -13.32 14.89 1.19
N SER A 145 -12.07 14.92 0.72
CA SER A 145 -11.71 14.34 -0.59
C SER A 145 -11.80 12.81 -0.61
N ASN A 146 -11.70 12.17 0.56
CA ASN A 146 -11.80 10.71 0.73
C ASN A 146 -13.05 10.29 1.52
N TRP A 147 -14.07 11.14 1.61
CA TRP A 147 -15.24 10.98 2.48
C TRP A 147 -15.90 9.61 2.43
N THR A 148 -16.21 9.14 1.21
CA THR A 148 -16.89 7.84 1.03
C THR A 148 -16.03 6.69 1.52
N ALA A 149 -14.72 6.72 1.24
CA ALA A 149 -13.78 5.70 1.66
C ALA A 149 -13.56 5.71 3.19
N ALA A 150 -13.48 6.89 3.80
CA ALA A 150 -13.42 7.07 5.26
C ALA A 150 -14.69 6.53 5.94
N LYS A 151 -15.86 6.87 5.41
CA LYS A 151 -17.15 6.39 5.89
C LYS A 151 -17.28 4.88 5.80
N LEU A 152 -16.89 4.29 4.69
CA LEU A 152 -16.89 2.84 4.51
C LEU A 152 -15.89 2.15 5.45
N ARG A 153 -14.71 2.72 5.67
CA ARG A 153 -13.74 2.21 6.63
C ARG A 153 -14.35 2.08 8.03
N LEU A 154 -14.96 3.15 8.53
CA LEU A 154 -15.57 3.17 9.86
C LEU A 154 -16.81 2.27 9.97
N ARG A 155 -17.57 2.10 8.89
CA ARG A 155 -18.73 1.20 8.85
C ARG A 155 -18.35 -0.28 8.79
N HIS A 156 -17.24 -0.60 8.14
CA HIS A 156 -16.78 -1.97 7.94
C HIS A 156 -15.61 -2.37 8.85
N GLN A 157 -15.41 -1.66 9.95
CA GLN A 157 -14.31 -1.85 10.90
C GLN A 157 -14.10 -3.33 11.30
N ASN A 158 -15.19 -4.07 11.50
CA ASN A 158 -15.14 -5.49 11.90
C ASN A 158 -14.76 -6.44 10.74
N ARG A 159 -14.91 -6.01 9.49
CA ARG A 159 -14.66 -6.81 8.29
C ARG A 159 -13.32 -6.48 7.65
N VAL A 160 -12.95 -5.21 7.64
CA VAL A 160 -11.67 -4.75 7.13
C VAL A 160 -10.75 -4.58 8.32
N LYS A 161 -9.96 -5.59 8.62
CA LYS A 161 -8.90 -5.51 9.62
C LYS A 161 -7.89 -4.45 9.20
N GLY A 162 -7.21 -3.83 10.17
CA GLY A 162 -6.20 -2.81 9.89
C GLY A 162 -5.17 -3.29 8.88
N SER A 163 -4.76 -2.43 7.94
CA SER A 163 -3.73 -2.77 7.00
C SER A 163 -2.36 -2.52 7.62
N SER A 164 -1.44 -3.45 7.42
CA SER A 164 -0.02 -3.28 7.75
C SER A 164 0.77 -2.74 6.56
N THR A 165 0.13 -1.97 5.67
CA THR A 165 0.72 -1.49 4.42
C THR A 165 2.04 -0.75 4.65
N GLU A 166 2.09 0.17 5.61
CA GLU A 166 3.32 0.87 6.01
C GLU A 166 4.44 -0.10 6.41
N GLY A 167 4.11 -1.11 7.22
CA GLY A 167 5.05 -2.16 7.63
C GLY A 167 5.53 -2.98 6.44
N HIS A 168 4.65 -3.36 5.52
CA HIS A 168 5.02 -4.10 4.31
C HIS A 168 5.87 -3.24 3.36
N VAL A 169 5.51 -1.99 3.09
CA VAL A 169 6.32 -1.07 2.28
C VAL A 169 7.70 -0.88 2.90
N SER A 170 7.78 -0.71 4.22
CA SER A 170 9.06 -0.62 4.92
C SER A 170 9.89 -1.89 4.74
N HIS A 171 9.29 -3.06 4.93
CA HIS A 171 9.98 -4.35 4.84
C HIS A 171 10.42 -4.68 3.41
N VAL A 172 9.56 -4.45 2.43
CA VAL A 172 9.83 -4.77 1.01
C VAL A 172 10.82 -3.78 0.40
N LEU A 173 10.63 -2.49 0.61
CA LEU A 173 11.34 -1.42 -0.08
C LEU A 173 12.33 -0.67 0.81
N SER A 174 11.87 -0.10 1.94
CA SER A 174 12.66 0.86 2.72
C SER A 174 13.91 0.24 3.32
N ASN A 175 13.86 -0.99 3.80
CA ASN A 175 15.01 -1.70 4.34
C ASN A 175 16.17 -1.80 3.35
N ARG A 176 15.87 -1.85 2.05
CA ARG A 176 16.88 -1.95 1.00
C ARG A 176 17.21 -0.60 0.37
N MET A 177 16.24 0.30 0.27
CA MET A 177 16.34 1.51 -0.56
C MET A 177 16.55 2.78 0.23
N SER A 178 16.16 2.84 1.52
CA SER A 178 16.25 4.07 2.34
C SER A 178 17.12 3.95 3.58
N SER A 179 17.58 2.75 3.96
CA SER A 179 18.38 2.56 5.18
C SER A 179 19.84 2.98 5.06
N ARG A 180 20.31 3.29 3.84
CA ARG A 180 21.65 3.82 3.55
C ARG A 180 21.53 4.93 2.52
N PRO A 181 22.38 5.98 2.56
CA PRO A 181 22.39 7.00 1.54
C PRO A 181 22.89 6.40 0.22
N MET A 182 21.97 6.00 -0.63
CA MET A 182 22.22 5.47 -1.97
C MET A 182 21.42 6.29 -2.97
N GLY A 183 22.09 6.80 -4.00
CA GLY A 183 21.42 7.43 -5.14
C GLY A 183 20.82 6.35 -6.04
N TRP A 184 19.50 6.21 -6.05
CA TRP A 184 18.81 5.33 -6.96
C TRP A 184 18.30 6.12 -8.17
N SER A 185 18.57 5.64 -9.39
CA SER A 185 17.79 6.06 -10.54
C SER A 185 16.37 5.46 -10.46
N ILE A 186 15.39 6.11 -11.08
CA ILE A 186 14.01 5.60 -11.14
C ILE A 186 13.99 4.17 -11.68
N THR A 187 14.69 3.91 -12.77
CA THR A 187 14.80 2.57 -13.37
C THR A 187 15.43 1.56 -12.41
N GLY A 188 16.51 1.95 -11.72
CA GLY A 188 17.18 1.08 -10.74
C GLY A 188 16.28 0.75 -9.55
N ALA A 189 15.57 1.76 -9.03
CA ALA A 189 14.61 1.59 -7.95
C ALA A 189 13.46 0.65 -8.35
N THR A 190 12.87 0.85 -9.52
CA THR A 190 11.78 0.00 -10.03
C THR A 190 12.22 -1.46 -10.21
N LYS A 191 13.40 -1.68 -10.82
CA LYS A 191 13.94 -3.03 -10.98
C LYS A 191 14.21 -3.72 -9.64
N MET A 192 14.81 -2.99 -8.68
CA MET A 192 15.06 -3.52 -7.34
C MET A 192 13.76 -3.87 -6.61
N ALA A 193 12.74 -3.03 -6.72
CA ALA A 193 11.43 -3.27 -6.12
C ALA A 193 10.76 -4.52 -6.70
N LYS A 194 10.80 -4.71 -8.04
CA LYS A 194 10.29 -5.91 -8.72
C LYS A 194 11.04 -7.17 -8.28
N LEU A 195 12.37 -7.11 -8.17
CA LEU A 195 13.17 -8.24 -7.68
C LEU A 195 12.83 -8.59 -6.22
N ARG A 196 12.63 -7.61 -5.37
CA ARG A 196 12.23 -7.84 -3.98
C ARG A 196 10.83 -8.47 -3.88
N ALA A 197 9.88 -8.01 -4.67
CA ALA A 197 8.55 -8.61 -4.72
C ALA A 197 8.63 -10.07 -5.21
N TYR A 198 9.41 -10.34 -6.27
CA TYR A 198 9.62 -11.68 -6.81
C TYR A 198 10.21 -12.64 -5.75
N GLU A 199 11.27 -12.22 -5.05
CA GLU A 199 11.91 -13.00 -3.97
C GLU A 199 10.91 -13.30 -2.82
N LEU A 200 10.17 -12.28 -2.36
CA LEU A 200 9.22 -12.41 -1.26
C LEU A 200 7.98 -13.24 -1.62
N ASN A 201 7.65 -13.31 -2.89
CA ASN A 201 6.60 -14.19 -3.43
C ASN A 201 7.11 -15.64 -3.66
N GLY A 202 8.31 -15.97 -3.20
CA GLY A 202 8.87 -17.32 -3.31
C GLY A 202 9.59 -17.61 -4.63
N GLY A 203 9.90 -16.60 -5.43
CA GLY A 203 10.63 -16.76 -6.68
C GLY A 203 12.10 -17.18 -6.49
N ASP A 204 12.58 -18.08 -7.35
CA ASP A 204 13.97 -18.51 -7.34
C ASP A 204 14.87 -17.50 -8.07
N MET A 205 15.66 -16.75 -7.30
CA MET A 205 16.58 -15.74 -7.83
C MET A 205 17.69 -16.35 -8.69
N LEU A 206 18.13 -17.59 -8.41
CA LEU A 206 19.16 -18.25 -9.22
C LEU A 206 18.60 -18.66 -10.58
N GLU A 207 17.38 -19.18 -10.60
CA GLU A 207 16.71 -19.51 -11.86
C GLU A 207 16.49 -18.27 -12.71
N LEU A 208 16.04 -17.16 -12.12
CA LEU A 208 15.86 -15.89 -12.81
C LEU A 208 17.16 -15.40 -13.48
N VAL A 209 18.29 -15.47 -12.78
CA VAL A 209 19.61 -15.08 -13.32
C VAL A 209 20.04 -16.02 -14.45
N ARG A 210 19.81 -17.33 -14.30
CA ARG A 210 20.12 -18.33 -15.34
C ARG A 210 19.25 -18.13 -16.58
N TYR A 211 17.98 -17.80 -16.41
CA TYR A 211 17.07 -17.53 -17.50
C TYR A 211 17.50 -16.30 -18.31
N GLN A 212 17.83 -15.20 -17.65
CA GLN A 212 18.32 -13.98 -18.30
C GLN A 212 19.61 -14.23 -19.10
N LYS A 213 20.53 -15.03 -18.58
CA LYS A 213 21.75 -15.41 -19.32
C LYS A 213 21.45 -16.20 -20.58
N ARG A 214 20.49 -17.13 -20.55
CA ARG A 214 20.08 -17.90 -21.73
C ARG A 214 19.46 -17.03 -22.82
N ASP A 215 18.63 -16.07 -22.44
CA ASP A 215 18.00 -15.17 -23.40
C ASP A 215 19.01 -14.20 -24.05
N LEU A 216 19.95 -13.69 -23.28
CA LEU A 216 21.06 -12.89 -23.81
C LEU A 216 21.91 -13.67 -24.80
N GLN A 217 22.18 -14.95 -24.53
CA GLN A 217 22.92 -15.83 -25.42
C GLN A 217 22.17 -16.11 -26.72
N LYS A 218 20.85 -16.37 -26.66
CA LYS A 218 19.98 -16.54 -27.84
C LYS A 218 19.90 -15.27 -28.69
N ALA A 219 19.74 -14.12 -28.05
CA ALA A 219 19.67 -12.82 -28.75
C ALA A 219 20.99 -12.45 -29.42
N ALA A 220 22.12 -12.88 -28.90
CA ALA A 220 23.45 -12.67 -29.48
C ALA A 220 23.81 -13.65 -30.62
N GLY A 221 22.94 -14.62 -30.93
CA GLY A 221 23.18 -15.61 -32.01
C GLY A 221 24.33 -16.56 -31.72
N ALA A 222 24.77 -16.70 -30.47
CA ALA A 222 25.87 -17.54 -30.08
C ALA A 222 25.36 -18.85 -29.48
N GLU A 223 25.66 -19.98 -30.11
CA GLU A 223 25.68 -21.27 -29.44
C GLU A 223 26.88 -21.30 -28.45
N TYR A 224 26.60 -20.91 -27.21
CA TYR A 224 27.62 -21.09 -26.16
C TYR A 224 27.33 -22.35 -25.40
N ASP A 225 28.31 -23.26 -25.40
CA ASP A 225 28.40 -24.36 -24.42
C ASP A 225 28.32 -23.76 -23.00
N VAL A 226 27.47 -24.34 -22.20
CA VAL A 226 27.31 -23.94 -20.79
C VAL A 226 28.62 -24.24 -20.07
N LEU A 227 29.45 -23.24 -19.87
CA LEU A 227 30.66 -23.38 -19.04
C LEU A 227 30.24 -23.87 -17.66
N SER A 228 30.83 -24.98 -17.21
CA SER A 228 30.61 -25.49 -15.86
C SER A 228 31.05 -24.44 -14.83
N SER A 229 30.46 -24.45 -13.63
CA SER A 229 30.82 -23.57 -12.54
C SER A 229 32.32 -23.52 -12.25
N ALA A 230 33.05 -24.63 -12.51
CA ALA A 230 34.50 -24.74 -12.39
C ALA A 230 35.25 -23.90 -13.45
N GLN A 231 34.72 -23.78 -14.65
CA GLN A 231 35.33 -22.99 -15.74
C GLN A 231 35.14 -21.48 -15.55
N MET A 232 34.04 -21.07 -14.88
CA MET A 232 33.85 -19.63 -14.51
C MET A 232 34.88 -19.17 -13.47
N ILE A 233 35.24 -20.03 -12.50
CA ILE A 233 36.21 -19.67 -11.44
C ILE A 233 37.64 -19.60 -12.00
N GLN A 234 37.98 -20.29 -13.09
CA GLN A 234 39.28 -20.21 -13.73
C GLN A 234 39.45 -19.00 -14.63
N SER A 235 38.38 -18.43 -15.20
CA SER A 235 38.44 -17.21 -16.05
C SER A 235 38.64 -15.91 -15.26
N GLU A 236 38.41 -15.91 -13.95
CA GLU A 236 38.67 -14.76 -13.07
C GLU A 236 40.09 -14.72 -12.48
N LYS A 237 40.96 -15.70 -12.79
CA LYS A 237 42.32 -15.80 -12.25
C LYS A 237 43.44 -15.58 -13.26
N ASN A 238 43.14 -15.10 -14.48
CA ASN A 238 44.15 -14.73 -15.48
C ASN A 238 44.08 -13.24 -15.81
#